data_49acd70d5e58ca02752089496a1ac4d5
#
_entry.id   49acd70d5e58ca02752089496a1ac4d5
#
_cell.length_a   1.000
_cell.length_b   1.000
_cell.length_c   1.000
_cell.angle_alpha   90.00
_cell.angle_beta   90.00
_cell.angle_gamma   90.00
#
_symmetry.space_group_name_H-M   'P 1'
#
loop_
_entity.id
_entity.type
_entity.pdbx_description
1 polymer ?
#
loop_
_entity_poly.entity_id
_entity_poly.type
_entity_poly.pdbx_seq_one_letter_code
_entity_poly.pdbx_strand_id
1 'polypeptide(L)'
;MKNVLILSSSPRRGGNSDTLCDEFMQGAIESGHRVEKVFLRDKTIHPCTGCGVCSQYKKPCPQKDDAAEIIGKMLAADVIVMATPVYFYAMSAQMKTLIDRCCGPYTEMKNKEFYFIATAAEDDNGIMDRIVANFMGFLDCLENPTVKGTLFCGGVWHVGESEGNPTLRQAYEQGKRV
;
A
#
# COMPACT_ATOMS: atom_id res chain seq x y z
N MET A 1 -15.59 14.32 -0.87
CA MET A 1 -14.16 14.42 -1.28
C MET A 1 -13.33 13.81 -0.16
N LYS A 2 -12.56 12.76 -0.45
CA LYS A 2 -11.67 12.05 0.48
C LYS A 2 -10.20 12.34 0.13
N ASN A 3 -9.31 12.16 1.10
CA ASN A 3 -7.87 12.13 0.89
C ASN A 3 -7.44 10.67 0.66
N VAL A 4 -6.91 10.37 -0.50
CA VAL A 4 -6.47 9.03 -0.90
C VAL A 4 -4.96 8.99 -0.95
N LEU A 5 -4.35 8.08 -0.21
CA LEU A 5 -2.92 7.83 -0.23
C LEU A 5 -2.64 6.49 -0.90
N ILE A 6 -1.87 6.51 -1.98
CA ILE A 6 -1.41 5.31 -2.67
C ILE A 6 0.05 5.05 -2.30
N LEU A 7 0.32 3.88 -1.71
CA LEU A 7 1.66 3.41 -1.37
C LEU A 7 2.10 2.37 -2.41
N SER A 8 2.91 2.81 -3.38
CA SER A 8 3.49 1.94 -4.40
C SER A 8 4.83 1.39 -3.89
N SER A 9 4.91 0.09 -3.65
CA SER A 9 6.11 -0.56 -3.12
C SER A 9 6.93 -1.34 -4.16
N SER A 10 6.60 -1.17 -5.45
CA SER A 10 7.42 -1.73 -6.54
C SER A 10 8.84 -1.17 -6.49
N PRO A 11 9.89 -1.99 -6.62
CA PRO A 11 11.25 -1.49 -6.82
C PRO A 11 11.49 -0.97 -8.24
N ARG A 12 10.53 -1.13 -9.15
CA ARG A 12 10.62 -0.72 -10.56
C ARG A 12 9.64 0.42 -10.82
N ARG A 13 10.12 1.57 -11.35
CA ARG A 13 9.24 2.62 -11.88
C ARG A 13 8.52 2.09 -13.11
N GLY A 14 7.22 2.38 -13.22
CA GLY A 14 6.39 1.84 -14.28
C GLY A 14 6.30 0.31 -14.24
N GLY A 15 6.62 -0.32 -13.10
CA GLY A 15 6.39 -1.75 -12.91
C GLY A 15 4.89 -2.06 -12.85
N ASN A 16 4.51 -3.30 -13.07
CA ASN A 16 3.11 -3.70 -13.21
C ASN A 16 2.21 -3.24 -12.07
N SER A 17 2.64 -3.36 -10.80
CA SER A 17 1.86 -2.86 -9.66
C SER A 17 1.82 -1.32 -9.60
N ASP A 18 2.85 -0.63 -10.09
CA ASP A 18 2.87 0.82 -10.15
C ASP A 18 1.92 1.37 -11.23
N THR A 19 1.84 0.68 -12.37
CA THR A 19 0.87 0.99 -13.45
C THR A 19 -0.58 0.83 -12.96
N LEU A 20 -0.88 -0.24 -12.18
CA LEU A 20 -2.20 -0.40 -11.56
C LEU A 20 -2.52 0.73 -10.58
N CYS A 21 -1.51 1.23 -9.83
CA CYS A 21 -1.69 2.40 -8.98
C CYS A 21 -2.05 3.65 -9.77
N ASP A 22 -1.45 3.85 -10.96
CA ASP A 22 -1.74 5.00 -11.81
C ASP A 22 -3.19 4.97 -12.34
N GLU A 23 -3.68 3.81 -12.74
CA GLU A 23 -5.07 3.63 -13.15
C GLU A 23 -6.05 3.88 -11.98
N PHE A 24 -5.76 3.35 -10.79
CA PHE A 24 -6.56 3.62 -9.61
C PHE A 24 -6.57 5.13 -9.27
N MET A 25 -5.40 5.76 -9.32
CA MET A 25 -5.25 7.20 -9.09
C MET A 25 -6.09 8.01 -10.06
N GLN A 26 -6.05 7.69 -11.35
CA GLN A 26 -6.83 8.37 -12.39
C GLN A 26 -8.32 8.31 -12.08
N GLY A 27 -8.85 7.12 -11.77
CA GLY A 27 -10.26 6.93 -11.41
C GLY A 27 -10.67 7.75 -10.19
N ALA A 28 -9.84 7.77 -9.15
CA ALA A 28 -10.11 8.52 -7.93
C ALA A 28 -10.08 10.04 -8.14
N ILE A 29 -9.13 10.54 -8.94
CA ILE A 29 -9.05 11.97 -9.30
C ILE A 29 -10.30 12.39 -10.09
N GLU A 30 -10.71 11.61 -11.08
CA GLU A 30 -11.91 11.90 -11.87
C GLU A 30 -13.21 11.90 -11.06
N SER A 31 -13.23 11.18 -9.94
CA SER A 31 -14.32 11.19 -8.97
C SER A 31 -14.25 12.34 -7.95
N GLY A 32 -13.29 13.26 -8.11
CA GLY A 32 -13.17 14.48 -7.30
C GLY A 32 -12.46 14.27 -5.95
N HIS A 33 -11.66 13.22 -5.80
CA HIS A 33 -10.86 12.98 -4.61
C HIS A 33 -9.48 13.65 -4.70
N ARG A 34 -8.86 13.94 -3.55
CA ARG A 34 -7.45 14.34 -3.46
C ARG A 34 -6.61 13.09 -3.38
N VAL A 35 -5.72 12.88 -4.34
CA VAL A 35 -4.90 11.68 -4.41
C VAL A 35 -3.43 12.03 -4.35
N GLU A 36 -2.70 11.36 -3.49
CA GLU A 36 -1.24 11.40 -3.44
C GLU A 36 -0.70 9.98 -3.61
N LYS A 37 0.25 9.79 -4.54
CA LYS A 37 0.99 8.54 -4.69
C LYS A 37 2.40 8.70 -4.13
N VAL A 38 2.78 7.85 -3.19
CA VAL A 38 4.12 7.72 -2.65
C VAL A 38 4.78 6.47 -3.21
N PHE A 39 5.88 6.68 -3.92
CA PHE A 39 6.69 5.59 -4.46
C PHE A 39 7.79 5.23 -3.44
N LEU A 40 7.61 4.13 -2.71
CA LEU A 40 8.45 3.77 -1.58
C LEU A 40 9.93 3.52 -1.96
N ARG A 41 10.18 3.14 -3.22
CA ARG A 41 11.55 3.01 -3.74
C ARG A 41 12.36 4.29 -3.62
N ASP A 42 11.71 5.46 -3.77
CA ASP A 42 12.39 6.76 -3.76
C ASP A 42 12.56 7.32 -2.34
N LYS A 43 12.17 6.55 -1.36
CA LYS A 43 12.17 6.93 0.05
C LYS A 43 13.24 6.14 0.81
N THR A 44 13.89 6.82 1.72
CA THR A 44 14.80 6.19 2.66
C THR A 44 14.01 5.77 3.90
N ILE A 45 13.78 4.48 4.04
CA ILE A 45 13.07 3.90 5.19
C ILE A 45 13.93 2.78 5.76
N HIS A 46 14.50 2.99 6.94
CA HIS A 46 15.28 1.96 7.61
C HIS A 46 14.37 0.98 8.37
N PRO A 47 14.73 -0.31 8.47
CA PRO A 47 14.00 -1.27 9.26
C PRO A 47 13.83 -0.82 10.72
N CYS A 48 12.70 -1.22 11.34
CA CYS A 48 12.48 -0.97 12.76
C CYS A 48 13.55 -1.70 13.60
N THR A 49 14.19 -0.98 14.52
CA THR A 49 15.24 -1.56 15.41
C THR A 49 14.67 -2.16 16.70
N GLY A 50 13.35 -2.10 16.90
CA GLY A 50 12.70 -2.64 18.10
C GLY A 50 13.08 -1.91 19.40
N CYS A 51 13.60 -0.68 19.34
CA CYS A 51 14.13 0.06 20.50
C CYS A 51 13.07 0.48 21.54
N GLY A 52 11.77 0.35 21.23
CA GLY A 52 10.67 0.64 22.14
C GLY A 52 10.37 2.14 22.40
N VAL A 53 11.16 3.05 21.85
CA VAL A 53 11.02 4.50 22.12
C VAL A 53 9.60 5.03 21.80
N CYS A 54 9.05 4.63 20.65
CA CYS A 54 7.72 5.07 20.23
C CYS A 54 6.58 4.31 20.95
N SER A 55 6.73 3.00 21.20
CA SER A 55 5.69 2.18 21.81
C SER A 55 5.61 2.32 23.34
N GLN A 56 6.77 2.29 24.03
CA GLN A 56 6.83 2.31 25.49
C GLN A 56 6.82 3.74 26.04
N TYR A 57 7.63 4.63 25.44
CA TYR A 57 7.80 5.99 25.96
C TYR A 57 6.92 7.04 25.26
N LYS A 58 6.14 6.62 24.23
CA LYS A 58 5.27 7.50 23.44
C LYS A 58 6.00 8.72 22.85
N LYS A 59 7.27 8.53 22.49
CA LYS A 59 8.10 9.58 21.87
C LYS A 59 8.21 9.33 20.37
N PRO A 60 8.50 10.37 19.57
CA PRO A 60 8.79 10.18 18.14
C PRO A 60 9.90 9.16 17.90
N CYS A 61 9.84 8.46 16.78
CA CYS A 61 10.88 7.51 16.40
C CYS A 61 12.24 8.22 16.31
N PRO A 62 13.31 7.65 16.91
CA PRO A 62 14.63 8.28 16.89
C PRO A 62 15.30 8.20 15.51
N GLN A 63 14.85 7.29 14.63
CA GLN A 63 15.39 7.19 13.27
C GLN A 63 14.96 8.39 12.44
N LYS A 64 15.93 9.06 11.80
CA LYS A 64 15.74 10.25 10.96
C LYS A 64 15.73 9.84 9.50
N ASP A 65 14.56 9.44 9.00
CA ASP A 65 14.32 9.01 7.64
C ASP A 65 12.89 9.38 7.20
N ASP A 66 12.51 8.99 5.98
CA ASP A 66 11.21 9.36 5.39
C ASP A 66 9.99 8.67 6.03
N ALA A 67 10.19 7.69 6.92
CA ALA A 67 9.08 6.95 7.50
C ALA A 67 8.10 7.85 8.27
N ALA A 68 8.62 8.83 9.02
CA ALA A 68 7.77 9.72 9.81
C ALA A 68 6.83 10.56 8.94
N GLU A 69 7.32 11.08 7.80
CA GLU A 69 6.51 11.81 6.83
C GLU A 69 5.41 10.93 6.23
N ILE A 70 5.77 9.72 5.78
CA ILE A 70 4.82 8.81 5.14
C ILE A 70 3.74 8.35 6.13
N ILE A 71 4.13 8.01 7.35
CA ILE A 71 3.18 7.64 8.41
C ILE A 71 2.24 8.81 8.75
N GLY A 72 2.74 10.04 8.78
CA GLY A 72 1.91 11.23 8.92
C GLY A 72 0.84 11.35 7.81
N LYS A 73 1.22 11.03 6.56
CA LYS A 73 0.26 10.97 5.43
C LYS A 73 -0.74 9.82 5.60
N MET A 74 -0.32 8.66 6.08
CA MET A 74 -1.24 7.54 6.39
C MET A 74 -2.26 7.93 7.47
N LEU A 75 -1.84 8.65 8.49
CA LEU A 75 -2.76 9.15 9.53
C LEU A 75 -3.77 10.16 8.98
N ALA A 76 -3.34 11.03 8.07
CA ALA A 76 -4.20 12.07 7.47
C ALA A 76 -5.13 11.56 6.35
N ALA A 77 -4.82 10.42 5.74
CA ALA A 77 -5.62 9.86 4.67
C ALA A 77 -6.94 9.25 5.18
N ASP A 78 -7.99 9.35 4.37
CA ASP A 78 -9.25 8.63 4.58
C ASP A 78 -9.17 7.22 3.98
N VAL A 79 -8.46 7.11 2.86
CA VAL A 79 -8.29 5.88 2.07
C VAL A 79 -6.81 5.61 1.85
N ILE A 80 -6.38 4.36 2.08
CA ILE A 80 -5.01 3.91 1.87
C ILE A 80 -5.00 2.76 0.88
N VAL A 81 -4.31 2.93 -0.24
CA VAL A 81 -4.06 1.88 -1.22
C VAL A 81 -2.66 1.31 -0.99
N MET A 82 -2.57 0.02 -0.70
CA MET A 82 -1.32 -0.68 -0.48
C MET A 82 -1.01 -1.58 -1.68
N ALA A 83 -0.03 -1.18 -2.48
CA ALA A 83 0.32 -1.88 -3.71
C ALA A 83 1.71 -2.53 -3.61
N THR A 84 1.79 -3.82 -3.98
CA THR A 84 3.01 -4.60 -3.86
C THR A 84 3.20 -5.58 -5.02
N PRO A 85 4.41 -5.74 -5.55
CA PRO A 85 4.75 -6.96 -6.25
C PRO A 85 4.87 -8.11 -5.24
N VAL A 86 4.56 -9.33 -5.68
CA VAL A 86 4.68 -10.52 -4.84
C VAL A 86 6.08 -11.11 -4.99
N TYR A 87 6.76 -11.23 -3.86
CA TYR A 87 8.06 -11.90 -3.77
C TYR A 87 7.98 -13.03 -2.76
N PHE A 88 8.24 -14.26 -3.19
CA PHE A 88 8.16 -15.45 -2.33
C PHE A 88 6.82 -15.53 -1.58
N TYR A 89 5.72 -15.29 -2.30
CA TYR A 89 4.34 -15.32 -1.78
C TYR A 89 4.05 -14.32 -0.65
N ALA A 90 4.84 -13.24 -0.57
CA ALA A 90 4.65 -12.17 0.41
C ALA A 90 4.74 -10.80 -0.24
N MET A 91 4.36 -9.77 0.53
CA MET A 91 4.57 -8.38 0.12
C MET A 91 6.07 -8.06 0.00
N SER A 92 6.41 -7.04 -0.78
CA SER A 92 7.79 -6.58 -0.90
C SER A 92 8.37 -6.09 0.42
N ALA A 93 9.68 -6.19 0.59
CA ALA A 93 10.38 -5.73 1.79
C ALA A 93 10.13 -4.24 2.07
N GLN A 94 10.02 -3.40 1.03
CA GLN A 94 9.73 -1.97 1.17
C GLN A 94 8.40 -1.72 1.88
N MET A 95 7.35 -2.45 1.51
CA MET A 95 6.04 -2.35 2.14
C MET A 95 6.10 -2.83 3.60
N LYS A 96 6.72 -4.00 3.84
CA LYS A 96 6.83 -4.54 5.19
C LYS A 96 7.64 -3.65 6.10
N THR A 97 8.73 -3.07 5.59
CA THR A 97 9.54 -2.11 6.35
C THR A 97 8.72 -0.90 6.80
N LEU A 98 7.90 -0.34 5.92
CA LEU A 98 7.02 0.77 6.30
C LEU A 98 5.99 0.35 7.37
N ILE A 99 5.35 -0.81 7.21
CA ILE A 99 4.39 -1.35 8.19
C ILE A 99 5.04 -1.49 9.56
N ASP A 100 6.25 -2.04 9.66
CA ASP A 100 6.96 -2.21 10.93
C ASP A 100 7.30 -0.87 11.61
N ARG A 101 7.44 0.18 10.81
CA ARG A 101 7.69 1.54 11.34
C ARG A 101 6.42 2.22 11.85
N CYS A 102 5.22 1.67 11.58
CA CYS A 102 3.96 2.18 12.13
C CYS A 102 3.78 1.85 13.62
N CYS A 103 4.67 1.11 14.26
CA CYS A 103 4.57 0.63 15.65
C CYS A 103 4.23 1.71 16.68
N GLY A 104 4.61 2.96 16.46
CA GLY A 104 4.28 4.08 17.37
C GLY A 104 2.82 4.51 17.25
N PRO A 105 2.42 5.05 16.11
CA PRO A 105 1.12 5.70 15.93
C PRO A 105 0.03 4.80 15.36
N TYR A 106 0.21 3.47 15.23
CA TYR A 106 -0.79 2.61 14.61
C TYR A 106 -2.17 2.70 15.28
N THR A 107 -2.22 2.93 16.60
CA THR A 107 -3.48 3.09 17.34
C THR A 107 -4.23 4.38 17.00
N GLU A 108 -3.59 5.31 16.29
CA GLU A 108 -4.19 6.55 15.80
C GLU A 108 -4.78 6.39 14.39
N MET A 109 -4.44 5.28 13.68
CA MET A 109 -4.99 4.95 12.36
C MET A 109 -6.38 4.31 12.52
N LYS A 110 -7.42 5.16 12.65
CA LYS A 110 -8.79 4.71 12.92
C LYS A 110 -9.70 4.97 11.74
N ASN A 111 -10.69 4.10 11.54
CA ASN A 111 -11.78 4.26 10.57
C ASN A 111 -11.26 4.48 9.14
N LYS A 112 -10.17 3.81 8.75
CA LYS A 112 -9.57 3.94 7.41
C LYS A 112 -10.15 2.90 6.45
N GLU A 113 -10.34 3.32 5.20
CA GLU A 113 -10.65 2.41 4.10
C GLU A 113 -9.35 1.96 3.43
N PHE A 114 -9.27 0.68 3.08
CA PHE A 114 -8.09 0.08 2.46
C PHE A 114 -8.43 -0.57 1.13
N TYR A 115 -7.50 -0.45 0.19
CA TYR A 115 -7.46 -1.23 -1.06
C TYR A 115 -6.12 -1.92 -1.17
N PHE A 116 -6.12 -3.16 -1.67
CA PHE A 116 -4.90 -3.93 -1.88
C PHE A 116 -4.71 -4.22 -3.36
N ILE A 117 -3.51 -3.96 -3.86
CA ILE A 117 -3.10 -4.25 -5.22
C ILE A 117 -1.87 -5.16 -5.17
N ALA A 118 -1.94 -6.31 -5.85
CA ALA A 118 -0.82 -7.23 -5.95
C ALA A 118 -0.58 -7.66 -7.40
N THR A 119 0.71 -7.84 -7.75
CA THR A 119 1.11 -8.39 -9.05
C THR A 119 2.10 -9.53 -8.85
N ALA A 120 1.95 -10.62 -9.61
CA ALA A 120 2.79 -11.81 -9.50
C ALA A 120 3.13 -12.39 -10.87
N ALA A 121 4.24 -13.13 -10.93
CA ALA A 121 4.61 -13.90 -12.13
C ALA A 121 3.64 -15.06 -12.41
N GLU A 122 3.16 -15.69 -11.36
CA GLU A 122 2.19 -16.77 -11.45
C GLU A 122 0.76 -16.21 -11.51
N ASP A 123 -0.08 -16.84 -12.32
CA ASP A 123 -1.51 -16.50 -12.43
C ASP A 123 -2.34 -17.48 -11.59
N ASP A 124 -2.16 -17.38 -10.27
CA ASP A 124 -2.89 -18.16 -9.27
C ASP A 124 -3.53 -17.23 -8.24
N ASN A 125 -4.85 -17.24 -8.20
CA ASN A 125 -5.62 -16.41 -7.26
C ASN A 125 -5.33 -16.74 -5.77
N GLY A 126 -4.88 -17.95 -5.45
CA GLY A 126 -4.45 -18.30 -4.09
C GLY A 126 -3.26 -17.47 -3.59
N ILE A 127 -2.50 -16.86 -4.51
CA ILE A 127 -1.45 -15.90 -4.16
C ILE A 127 -2.07 -14.64 -3.54
N MET A 128 -3.16 -14.14 -4.10
CA MET A 128 -3.83 -12.94 -3.56
C MET A 128 -4.33 -13.19 -2.14
N ASP A 129 -4.85 -14.38 -1.84
CA ASP A 129 -5.30 -14.71 -0.49
C ASP A 129 -4.16 -14.60 0.54
N ARG A 130 -2.95 -15.03 0.15
CA ARG A 130 -1.75 -14.88 1.00
C ARG A 130 -1.36 -13.42 1.19
N ILE A 131 -1.45 -12.60 0.15
CA ILE A 131 -1.15 -11.16 0.23
C ILE A 131 -2.19 -10.44 1.09
N VAL A 132 -3.47 -10.77 0.92
CA VAL A 132 -4.53 -10.26 1.80
C VAL A 132 -4.25 -10.62 3.25
N ALA A 133 -3.92 -11.89 3.56
CA ALA A 133 -3.58 -12.31 4.91
C ALA A 133 -2.37 -11.55 5.49
N ASN A 134 -1.34 -11.27 4.66
CA ASN A 134 -0.20 -10.46 5.07
C ASN A 134 -0.62 -9.02 5.46
N PHE A 135 -1.49 -8.38 4.69
CA PHE A 135 -1.99 -7.04 4.99
C PHE A 135 -2.95 -7.04 6.18
N MET A 136 -3.82 -8.07 6.27
CA MET A 136 -4.74 -8.20 7.40
C MET A 136 -4.03 -8.27 8.74
N GLY A 137 -2.86 -8.90 8.81
CA GLY A 137 -2.06 -8.90 10.04
C GLY A 137 -1.67 -7.49 10.54
N PHE A 138 -1.57 -6.50 9.64
CA PHE A 138 -1.44 -5.10 10.03
C PHE A 138 -2.79 -4.48 10.40
N LEU A 139 -3.81 -4.70 9.58
CA LEU A 139 -5.13 -4.11 9.78
C LEU A 139 -5.79 -4.59 11.07
N ASP A 140 -5.59 -5.84 11.48
CA ASP A 140 -6.14 -6.42 12.72
C ASP A 140 -5.63 -5.68 13.97
N CYS A 141 -4.53 -4.91 13.84
CA CYS A 141 -4.03 -4.05 14.90
C CYS A 141 -4.66 -2.64 14.91
N LEU A 142 -5.44 -2.28 13.90
CA LEU A 142 -6.03 -0.96 13.74
C LEU A 142 -7.46 -0.91 14.30
N GLU A 143 -7.98 0.29 14.55
CA GLU A 143 -9.36 0.48 15.01
C GLU A 143 -10.29 0.72 13.81
N ASN A 144 -11.26 -0.20 13.62
CA ASN A 144 -12.28 -0.16 12.56
C ASN A 144 -11.71 0.04 11.13
N PRO A 145 -10.73 -0.73 10.68
CA PRO A 145 -10.30 -0.71 9.28
C PRO A 145 -11.34 -1.38 8.40
N THR A 146 -11.51 -0.91 7.17
CA THR A 146 -12.43 -1.52 6.21
C THR A 146 -11.70 -1.79 4.90
N VAL A 147 -11.61 -3.05 4.48
CA VAL A 147 -11.12 -3.40 3.14
C VAL A 147 -12.24 -3.21 2.13
N LYS A 148 -12.06 -2.32 1.17
CA LYS A 148 -13.04 -1.95 0.15
C LYS A 148 -12.83 -2.68 -1.17
N GLY A 149 -11.63 -3.13 -1.43
CA GLY A 149 -11.34 -3.86 -2.66
C GLY A 149 -9.93 -4.45 -2.68
N THR A 150 -9.81 -5.48 -3.50
CA THR A 150 -8.55 -6.15 -3.79
C THR A 150 -8.40 -6.31 -5.29
N LEU A 151 -7.18 -6.18 -5.81
CA LEU A 151 -6.84 -6.37 -7.22
C LEU A 151 -5.62 -7.27 -7.33
N PHE A 152 -5.73 -8.29 -8.16
CA PHE A 152 -4.64 -9.19 -8.48
C PHE A 152 -4.40 -9.23 -9.98
N CYS A 153 -3.16 -8.96 -10.39
CA CYS A 153 -2.70 -9.11 -11.75
C CYS A 153 -1.60 -10.18 -11.76
N GLY A 154 -1.98 -11.41 -12.04
CA GLY A 154 -1.10 -12.56 -12.21
C GLY A 154 -0.51 -12.66 -13.61
N GLY A 155 0.47 -13.55 -13.79
CA GLY A 155 1.11 -13.80 -15.08
C GLY A 155 2.00 -12.65 -15.57
N VAL A 156 2.48 -11.75 -14.70
CA VAL A 156 3.26 -10.57 -15.08
C VAL A 156 4.61 -10.54 -14.36
N TRP A 157 5.70 -10.58 -15.12
CA TRP A 157 7.08 -10.57 -14.61
C TRP A 157 7.86 -9.33 -15.04
N HIS A 158 7.85 -9.03 -16.35
CA HIS A 158 8.57 -7.89 -16.90
C HIS A 158 7.74 -6.60 -16.83
N VAL A 159 8.41 -5.47 -16.85
CA VAL A 159 7.75 -4.15 -16.95
C VAL A 159 6.94 -4.10 -18.25
N GLY A 160 5.71 -3.61 -18.18
CA GLY A 160 4.81 -3.46 -19.32
C GLY A 160 3.88 -4.67 -19.55
N GLU A 161 4.10 -5.83 -18.92
CA GLU A 161 3.25 -7.01 -19.15
C GLU A 161 1.83 -6.86 -18.59
N SER A 162 1.57 -5.88 -17.75
CA SER A 162 0.21 -5.52 -17.35
C SER A 162 -0.55 -4.74 -18.43
N GLU A 163 0.12 -4.27 -19.48
CA GLU A 163 -0.54 -3.55 -20.58
C GLU A 163 -1.57 -4.44 -21.27
N GLY A 164 -2.80 -3.92 -21.45
CA GLY A 164 -3.91 -4.69 -22.01
C GLY A 164 -4.55 -5.70 -21.05
N ASN A 165 -4.02 -5.88 -19.83
CA ASN A 165 -4.64 -6.76 -18.84
C ASN A 165 -5.94 -6.11 -18.31
N PRO A 166 -7.06 -6.87 -18.22
CA PRO A 166 -8.33 -6.36 -17.73
C PRO A 166 -8.26 -5.75 -16.32
N THR A 167 -7.28 -6.15 -15.51
CA THR A 167 -7.07 -5.64 -14.15
C THR A 167 -6.75 -4.13 -14.13
N LEU A 168 -6.15 -3.58 -15.19
CA LEU A 168 -5.95 -2.13 -15.31
C LEU A 168 -7.29 -1.39 -15.27
N ARG A 169 -8.27 -1.84 -16.06
CA ARG A 169 -9.59 -1.26 -16.04
C ARG A 169 -10.28 -1.44 -14.69
N GLN A 170 -10.11 -2.60 -14.07
CA GLN A 170 -10.66 -2.82 -12.72
C GLN A 170 -10.04 -1.87 -11.70
N ALA A 171 -8.74 -1.56 -11.80
CA ALA A 171 -8.07 -0.58 -10.95
C ALA A 171 -8.68 0.81 -11.10
N TYR A 172 -8.87 1.28 -12.33
CA TYR A 172 -9.54 2.53 -12.63
C TYR A 172 -10.97 2.58 -12.06
N GLU A 173 -11.76 1.52 -12.28
CA GLU A 173 -13.14 1.46 -11.78
C GLU A 173 -13.21 1.38 -10.24
N GLN A 174 -12.23 0.75 -9.59
CA GLN A 174 -12.15 0.79 -8.12
C GLN A 174 -11.78 2.19 -7.62
N GLY A 175 -10.86 2.89 -8.29
CA GLY A 175 -10.56 4.28 -8.00
C GLY A 175 -11.78 5.19 -8.11
N LYS A 176 -12.64 4.96 -9.09
CA LYS A 176 -13.91 5.71 -9.26
C LYS A 176 -14.94 5.47 -8.15
N ARG A 177 -14.84 4.38 -7.42
CA ARG A 177 -15.79 4.00 -6.35
C ARG A 177 -15.33 4.41 -4.96
N VAL A 178 -14.19 5.08 -4.84
CA VAL A 178 -13.68 5.61 -3.57
C VAL A 178 -14.70 6.62 -2.91
#